data_ff4a22e8e6ee7c1ffe118333315f59dc
#
_entry.id   ff4a22e8e6ee7c1ffe118333315f59dc
#
_cell.length_a   1.000
_cell.length_b   1.000
_cell.length_c   1.000
_cell.angle_alpha   90.00
_cell.angle_beta   90.00
_cell.angle_gamma   90.00
#
_symmetry.space_group_name_H-M   'P 1'
#
loop_
_entity.id
_entity.type
_entity.pdbx_description
1 polymer ?
#
loop_
_entity_poly.entity_id
_entity_poly.type
_entity_poly.pdbx_seq_one_letter_code
_entity_poly.pdbx_strand_id
1 'polypeptide(L)' 'MIKILLVEDDLGLSNSVFDFLDDFADVMQVFDGEEGLYEAESGVYDLILLDLMLPEKNGFQVLKELREKGIS' A
#
# COMPACT_ATOMS: atom_id res chain seq x y z
N MET A 1 -3.54 -11.39 13.26
CA MET A 1 -3.80 -11.25 11.81
C MET A 1 -2.62 -10.63 11.10
N ILE A 2 -2.43 -10.95 9.83
CA ILE A 2 -1.41 -10.26 9.05
C ILE A 2 -1.83 -8.81 8.81
N LYS A 3 -0.85 -7.94 8.68
CA LYS A 3 -1.08 -6.53 8.39
C LYS A 3 -0.76 -6.25 6.92
N ILE A 4 -1.72 -5.67 6.21
CA ILE A 4 -1.60 -5.36 4.79
C ILE A 4 -1.71 -3.85 4.60
N LEU A 5 -0.76 -3.27 3.86
CA LEU A 5 -0.84 -1.90 3.40
C LEU A 5 -1.39 -1.93 1.97
N LEU A 6 -2.53 -1.29 1.75
CA LEU A 6 -3.17 -1.20 0.44
C LEU A 6 -3.01 0.23 -0.09
N VAL A 7 -2.27 0.38 -1.17
CA VAL A 7 -1.99 1.67 -1.80
C VAL A 7 -2.72 1.73 -3.14
N GLU A 8 -3.86 2.41 -3.18
CA GLU A 8 -4.74 2.48 -4.34
C GLU A 8 -5.48 3.81 -4.34
N ASP A 9 -5.41 4.56 -5.43
CA ASP A 9 -6.04 5.88 -5.54
C ASP A 9 -7.53 5.83 -5.89
N ASP A 10 -8.00 4.75 -6.51
CA ASP A 10 -9.42 4.57 -6.81
C ASP A 10 -10.15 4.11 -5.56
N LEU A 11 -11.00 4.98 -5.02
CA LEU A 11 -11.74 4.69 -3.78
C LEU A 11 -12.63 3.46 -3.91
N GLY A 12 -13.32 3.30 -5.03
CA GLY A 12 -14.20 2.15 -5.25
C GLY A 12 -13.42 0.85 -5.26
N LEU A 13 -12.31 0.81 -5.98
CA LEU A 13 -11.45 -0.36 -6.05
C LEU A 13 -10.80 -0.65 -4.71
N SER A 14 -10.29 0.38 -4.04
CA SER A 14 -9.68 0.24 -2.73
C SER A 14 -10.67 -0.37 -1.73
N ASN A 15 -11.90 0.15 -1.70
CA ASN A 15 -12.93 -0.36 -0.80
C ASN A 15 -13.34 -1.80 -1.14
N SER A 16 -13.38 -2.15 -2.41
CA SER A 16 -13.69 -3.53 -2.82
C SER A 16 -12.63 -4.50 -2.35
N VAL A 17 -11.36 -4.13 -2.50
CA VAL A 17 -10.24 -4.96 -2.04
C VAL A 17 -10.24 -5.04 -0.50
N PHE A 18 -10.47 -3.92 0.16
CA PHE A 18 -10.57 -3.87 1.61
C PHE A 18 -11.66 -4.83 2.12
N ASP A 19 -12.85 -4.76 1.55
CA ASP A 19 -13.95 -5.62 1.96
C ASP A 19 -13.63 -7.10 1.79
N PHE A 20 -12.90 -7.42 0.71
CA PHE A 20 -12.50 -8.80 0.46
C PHE A 20 -11.49 -9.31 1.49
N LEU A 21 -10.56 -8.45 1.91
CA LEU A 21 -9.45 -8.84 2.79
C LEU A 21 -9.76 -8.68 4.28
N ASP A 22 -10.72 -7.84 4.63
CA ASP A 22 -10.99 -7.44 6.01
C ASP A 22 -11.30 -8.60 6.95
N ASP A 23 -11.86 -9.69 6.43
CA ASP A 23 -12.22 -10.85 7.25
C ASP A 23 -10.98 -11.62 7.76
N PHE A 24 -9.84 -11.49 7.11
CA PHE A 24 -8.66 -12.29 7.46
C PHE A 24 -7.36 -11.50 7.54
N ALA A 25 -7.43 -10.19 7.43
CA ALA A 25 -6.25 -9.33 7.53
C ALA A 25 -6.61 -7.99 8.14
N ASP A 26 -5.61 -7.35 8.72
CA ASP A 26 -5.71 -5.98 9.21
C ASP A 26 -5.20 -5.06 8.08
N VAL A 27 -6.12 -4.37 7.41
CA VAL A 27 -5.80 -3.62 6.19
C VAL A 27 -5.78 -2.12 6.45
N MET A 28 -4.65 -1.48 6.11
CA MET A 28 -4.52 -0.03 6.12
C MET A 28 -4.64 0.47 4.68
N GLN A 29 -5.62 1.33 4.42
CA GLN A 29 -5.82 1.92 3.10
C GLN A 29 -5.12 3.28 3.04
N VAL A 30 -4.30 3.47 2.00
CA VAL A 30 -3.76 4.79 1.67
C VAL A 30 -4.03 5.03 0.18
N PHE A 31 -4.05 6.28 -0.24
CA PHE A 31 -4.63 6.66 -1.54
C PHE A 31 -3.65 7.34 -2.48
N ASP A 32 -2.40 7.50 -2.07
CA ASP A 32 -1.35 8.00 -2.96
C ASP A 32 0.01 7.41 -2.58
N GLY A 33 0.99 7.61 -3.48
CA GLY A 33 2.32 7.03 -3.30
C GLY A 33 3.11 7.62 -2.14
N GLU A 34 2.90 8.89 -1.82
CA GLU A 34 3.60 9.53 -0.70
C GLU A 34 3.14 8.94 0.64
N GLU A 35 1.83 8.80 0.82
CA GLU A 35 1.29 8.16 2.01
C GLU A 35 1.72 6.70 2.09
N GLY A 36 1.70 6.00 0.93
CA GLY A 36 2.12 4.61 0.87
C GLY A 36 3.57 4.44 1.31
N LEU A 37 4.46 5.28 0.82
CA LEU A 37 5.86 5.23 1.19
C LEU A 37 6.05 5.51 2.68
N TYR A 38 5.38 6.54 3.19
CA TYR A 38 5.45 6.90 4.61
C TYR A 38 5.03 5.73 5.50
N GLU A 39 3.89 5.11 5.18
CA GLU A 39 3.39 3.99 5.97
C GLU A 39 4.28 2.76 5.85
N ALA A 40 4.77 2.47 4.65
CA ALA A 40 5.64 1.32 4.43
C ALA A 40 6.96 1.43 5.19
N GLU A 41 7.47 2.64 5.38
CA GLU A 41 8.70 2.89 6.13
C GLU A 41 8.58 2.51 7.61
N SER A 42 7.35 2.45 8.13
CA SER A 42 7.13 2.04 9.52
C SER A 42 7.55 0.59 9.77
N GLY A 43 7.57 -0.24 8.74
CA GLY A 43 8.02 -1.63 8.84
C GLY A 43 7.04 -2.57 9.54
N VAL A 44 5.81 -2.15 9.78
CA VAL A 44 4.83 -2.96 10.52
C VAL A 44 3.96 -3.84 9.62
N TYR A 45 4.07 -3.69 8.31
CA TYR A 45 3.20 -4.42 7.36
C TYR A 45 3.85 -5.70 6.87
N ASP A 46 3.06 -6.76 6.80
CA ASP A 46 3.51 -8.07 6.31
C ASP A 46 3.45 -8.14 4.79
N LEU A 47 2.55 -7.34 4.18
CA LEU A 47 2.35 -7.32 2.74
C LEU A 47 1.97 -5.93 2.29
N ILE A 48 2.48 -5.50 1.14
CA ILE A 48 2.13 -4.23 0.52
C ILE A 48 1.50 -4.51 -0.84
N LEU A 49 0.24 -4.10 -1.02
CA LEU A 49 -0.46 -4.15 -2.31
C LEU A 49 -0.37 -2.76 -2.93
N LEU A 50 0.26 -2.65 -4.09
CA LEU A 50 0.65 -1.37 -4.66
C LEU A 50 0.10 -1.19 -6.07
N ASP A 51 -0.69 -0.13 -6.30
CA ASP A 51 -1.08 0.29 -7.64
C ASP A 51 0.08 1.03 -8.29
N LEU A 52 0.43 0.66 -9.51
CA LEU A 52 1.55 1.24 -10.24
C LEU A 52 1.24 2.60 -10.89
N MET A 53 -0.02 3.04 -10.87
CA MET A 53 -0.49 4.26 -11.53
C MET A 53 -1.05 5.26 -10.53
N LEU A 54 -0.24 5.64 -9.55
CA LEU A 54 -0.67 6.56 -8.48
C LEU A 54 -0.48 8.02 -8.88
N PRO A 55 -1.36 8.94 -8.43
CA PRO A 55 -1.31 10.35 -8.85
C PRO A 55 -0.11 11.14 -8.35
N GLU A 56 0.29 10.96 -7.09
CA GLU A 56 1.39 11.74 -6.50
C GLU A 56 2.76 11.17 -6.86
N LYS A 57 2.86 9.87 -6.82
CA LYS A 57 4.10 9.14 -7.10
C LYS A 57 3.69 7.79 -7.65
N ASN A 58 4.10 7.47 -8.87
CA ASN A 58 3.69 6.22 -9.48
C ASN A 58 4.27 5.01 -8.72
N GLY A 59 3.62 3.86 -8.87
CA GLY A 59 3.97 2.66 -8.12
C GLY A 59 5.39 2.17 -8.38
N PHE A 60 5.94 2.41 -9.59
CA PHE A 60 7.32 2.04 -9.88
C PHE A 60 8.31 2.85 -9.06
N GLN A 61 8.04 4.14 -8.88
CA GLN A 61 8.88 5.00 -8.05
C GLN A 61 8.81 4.60 -6.57
N VAL A 62 7.61 4.30 -6.08
CA VAL A 62 7.42 3.84 -4.70
C VAL A 62 8.20 2.55 -4.48
N LEU A 63 8.07 1.60 -5.40
CA LEU A 63 8.77 0.33 -5.32
C LEU A 63 10.28 0.53 -5.29
N LYS A 64 10.80 1.39 -6.16
CA LYS A 64 12.23 1.69 -6.22
C LYS A 64 12.73 2.26 -4.90
N GLU A 65 12.02 3.24 -4.34
CA GLU A 65 12.41 3.86 -3.09
C GLU A 65 12.35 2.89 -1.91
N LEU A 66 11.34 2.02 -1.88
CA LEU A 66 11.24 0.99 -0.85
C LEU A 66 12.44 0.05 -0.90
N ARG A 67 12.84 -0.35 -2.09
CA ARG A 67 14.00 -1.24 -2.25
C ARG A 67 15.31 -0.56 -1.88
N GLU A 68 15.46 0.71 -2.23
CA GLU A 68 16.63 1.50 -1.86
C GLU A 68 16.78 1.64 -0.35
N LYS A 69 15.64 1.64 0.37
CA LYS A 69 15.60 1.71 1.83
C LYS A 69 15.67 0.34 2.50
N GLY A 70 15.78 -0.73 1.73
CA GLY A 70 15.86 -2.08 2.26
C GLY A 70 14.54 -2.67 2.72
N ILE A 71 13.42 -2.09 2.29
CA ILE A 71 12.08 -2.60 2.57
C ILE A 71 11.64 -3.49 1.41
N SER A 72 11.29 -4.72 1.69
CA SER A 72 10.90 -5.69 0.68
C SER A 72 9.41 -6.00 0.69
#